data_7a33cef915f9052f0243f3cb196d9ba7
#
_entry.id   7a33cef915f9052f0243f3cb196d9ba7
#
_cell.length_a   1.000
_cell.length_b   1.000
_cell.length_c   1.000
_cell.angle_alpha   90.00
_cell.angle_beta   90.00
_cell.angle_gamma   90.00
#
_symmetry.space_group_name_H-M   'P 1'
#
loop_
_entity.id
_entity.type
_entity.pdbx_description
1 polymer ?
#
loop_
_entity_poly.entity_id
_entity_poly.type
_entity_poly.pdbx_seq_one_letter_code
_entity_poly.pdbx_strand_id
1 'polypeptide(L)'
;MFTQPAFVFFVFLACLGLLYCLNTISSVLQSNSQKSAALIIAFAIISIFLYFNYEAVSNYTESQLASNEQMIDSVEKLEGFLLENPDDIRVIKALGSHYMKSGRLELAYEKFLSGYRIQGESRDFEINLGLIESTLMVRPTDFPYDIDQLIEETLAMNPENTQILWLSGLIAMGR
;
A
#
# COMPACT_ATOMS: atom_id res chain seq x y z
N MET A 1 -5.88 6.14 -6.43
CA MET A 1 -6.23 5.72 -5.07
C MET A 1 -6.13 6.96 -4.19
N PHE A 2 -7.27 7.59 -3.85
CA PHE A 2 -7.26 8.78 -3.01
C PHE A 2 -6.98 8.35 -1.57
N THR A 3 -5.93 8.89 -0.97
CA THR A 3 -5.62 8.66 0.44
C THR A 3 -6.76 9.21 1.31
N GLN A 4 -7.08 8.54 2.41
CA GLN A 4 -8.16 8.93 3.34
C GLN A 4 -8.22 10.45 3.65
N PRO A 5 -7.10 11.14 3.92
CA PRO A 5 -7.12 12.58 4.18
C PRO A 5 -7.56 13.42 2.97
N ALA A 6 -7.25 13.00 1.75
CA ALA A 6 -7.68 13.72 0.54
C ALA A 6 -9.19 13.63 0.34
N PHE A 7 -9.81 12.47 0.63
CA PHE A 7 -11.26 12.31 0.54
C PHE A 7 -12.01 13.18 1.55
N VAL A 8 -11.56 13.22 2.82
CA VAL A 8 -12.11 14.09 3.86
C VAL A 8 -11.98 15.56 3.47
N PHE A 9 -10.86 15.95 2.88
CA PHE A 9 -10.63 17.31 2.39
C PHE A 9 -11.57 17.68 1.24
N PHE A 10 -11.81 16.75 0.28
CA PHE A 10 -12.77 16.96 -0.81
C PHE A 10 -14.21 17.10 -0.30
N VAL A 11 -14.61 16.28 0.67
CA VAL A 11 -15.93 16.36 1.31
C VAL A 11 -16.09 17.70 2.03
N PHE A 12 -15.06 18.15 2.73
CA PHE A 12 -15.06 19.44 3.42
C PHE A 12 -15.17 20.62 2.44
N LEU A 13 -14.42 20.60 1.32
CA LEU A 13 -14.52 21.60 0.27
C LEU A 13 -15.90 21.62 -0.41
N ALA A 14 -16.48 20.44 -0.66
CA ALA A 14 -17.83 20.35 -1.21
C ALA A 14 -18.90 20.91 -0.26
N CYS A 15 -18.76 20.68 1.04
CA CYS A 15 -19.63 21.26 2.07
C CYS A 15 -19.50 22.79 2.14
N LEU A 16 -18.27 23.33 2.08
CA LEU A 16 -18.04 24.77 2.04
C LEU A 16 -18.61 25.41 0.77
N GLY A 17 -18.45 24.77 -0.39
CA GLY A 17 -19.04 25.22 -1.65
C GLY A 17 -20.57 25.24 -1.60
N LEU A 18 -21.20 24.22 -1.04
CA LEU A 18 -22.65 24.16 -0.81
C LEU A 18 -23.12 25.26 0.13
N LEU A 19 -22.42 25.51 1.24
CA LEU A 19 -22.73 26.58 2.17
C LEU A 19 -22.63 27.97 1.49
N TYR A 20 -21.62 28.18 0.65
CA TYR A 20 -21.48 29.41 -0.11
C TYR A 20 -22.60 29.59 -1.13
N CYS A 21 -22.98 28.53 -1.87
CA CYS A 21 -24.11 28.56 -2.79
C CYS A 21 -25.44 28.84 -2.07
N LEU A 22 -25.67 28.24 -0.89
CA LEU A 22 -26.84 28.46 -0.05
C LEU A 22 -26.95 29.89 0.43
N ASN A 23 -25.82 30.48 0.85
CA ASN A 23 -25.78 31.88 1.26
C ASN A 23 -26.12 32.81 0.09
N THR A 24 -25.61 32.53 -1.11
CA THR A 24 -25.87 33.31 -2.32
C THR A 24 -27.35 33.20 -2.73
N ILE A 25 -27.92 31.97 -2.74
CA ILE A 25 -29.34 31.74 -3.03
C ILE A 25 -30.23 32.40 -2.00
N SER A 26 -29.89 32.35 -0.72
CA SER A 26 -30.60 32.98 0.38
C SER A 26 -30.64 34.53 0.24
N SER A 27 -29.61 35.14 -0.34
CA SER A 27 -29.56 36.57 -0.57
C SER A 27 -30.45 37.02 -1.74
N VAL A 28 -30.71 36.12 -2.68
CA VAL A 28 -31.56 36.40 -3.87
C VAL A 28 -33.05 36.17 -3.58
N LEU A 29 -33.41 35.29 -2.63
CA LEU A 29 -34.77 35.00 -2.27
C LEU A 29 -35.39 36.13 -1.44
N GLN A 30 -36.43 36.75 -1.98
CA GLN A 30 -37.04 37.99 -1.41
C GLN A 30 -38.04 37.71 -0.26
N SER A 31 -38.48 36.43 -0.06
CA SER A 31 -39.49 36.04 0.95
C SER A 31 -38.89 35.12 2.00
N ASN A 32 -39.22 35.34 3.28
CA ASN A 32 -38.80 34.50 4.40
C ASN A 32 -39.27 33.03 4.26
N SER A 33 -40.45 32.82 3.68
CA SER A 33 -40.98 31.46 3.42
C SER A 33 -40.18 30.69 2.38
N GLN A 34 -39.69 31.38 1.35
CA GLN A 34 -38.87 30.74 0.31
C GLN A 34 -37.46 30.41 0.83
N LYS A 35 -36.91 31.24 1.72
CA LYS A 35 -35.61 30.97 2.38
C LYS A 35 -35.63 29.74 3.25
N SER A 36 -36.72 29.55 4.03
CA SER A 36 -36.86 28.35 4.86
C SER A 36 -37.06 27.07 4.05
N ALA A 37 -37.80 27.12 2.96
CA ALA A 37 -37.97 25.99 2.06
C ALA A 37 -36.65 25.58 1.40
N ALA A 38 -35.86 26.54 0.90
CA ALA A 38 -34.56 26.28 0.30
C ALA A 38 -33.55 25.66 1.28
N LEU A 39 -33.56 26.07 2.55
CA LEU A 39 -32.72 25.50 3.59
C LEU A 39 -33.11 24.03 3.90
N ILE A 40 -34.41 23.72 3.96
CA ILE A 40 -34.89 22.34 4.20
C ILE A 40 -34.46 21.42 3.05
N ILE A 41 -34.62 21.86 1.80
CA ILE A 41 -34.20 21.08 0.62
C ILE A 41 -32.69 20.85 0.61
N ALA A 42 -31.91 21.86 0.95
CA ALA A 42 -30.46 21.74 1.02
C ALA A 42 -30.02 20.77 2.13
N PHE A 43 -30.65 20.80 3.30
CA PHE A 43 -30.38 19.86 4.38
C PHE A 43 -30.73 18.41 3.98
N ALA A 44 -31.85 18.22 3.28
CA ALA A 44 -32.23 16.92 2.75
C ALA A 44 -31.21 16.36 1.74
N ILE A 45 -30.72 17.20 0.81
CA ILE A 45 -29.69 16.80 -0.16
C ILE A 45 -28.38 16.44 0.53
N ILE A 46 -27.94 17.24 1.51
CA ILE A 46 -26.73 16.96 2.29
C ILE A 46 -26.87 15.66 3.08
N SER A 47 -28.02 15.41 3.70
CA SER A 47 -28.28 14.19 4.46
C SER A 47 -28.25 12.94 3.57
N ILE A 48 -28.84 13.01 2.39
CA ILE A 48 -28.81 11.93 1.40
C ILE A 48 -27.38 11.68 0.92
N PHE A 49 -26.64 12.75 0.60
CA PHE A 49 -25.24 12.64 0.19
C PHE A 49 -24.36 12.01 1.27
N LEU A 50 -24.51 12.42 2.52
CA LEU A 50 -23.78 11.85 3.65
C LEU A 50 -24.16 10.37 3.88
N TYR A 51 -25.43 10.01 3.73
CA TYR A 51 -25.88 8.63 3.87
C TYR A 51 -25.24 7.71 2.82
N PHE A 52 -25.28 8.08 1.55
CA PHE A 52 -24.63 7.29 0.48
C PHE A 52 -23.11 7.18 0.65
N ASN A 53 -22.46 8.24 1.11
CA ASN A 53 -21.02 8.18 1.35
C ASN A 53 -20.66 7.38 2.60
N TYR A 54 -21.50 7.39 3.63
CA TYR A 54 -21.30 6.60 4.84
C TYR A 54 -21.38 5.10 4.54
N GLU A 55 -22.36 4.66 3.78
CA GLU A 55 -22.51 3.26 3.39
C GLU A 55 -21.34 2.78 2.52
N ALA A 56 -20.89 3.58 1.57
CA ALA A 56 -19.74 3.27 0.74
C ALA A 56 -18.43 3.16 1.57
N VAL A 57 -18.23 4.05 2.54
CA VAL A 57 -17.07 4.02 3.44
C VAL A 57 -17.14 2.84 4.40
N SER A 58 -18.31 2.54 4.95
CA SER A 58 -18.53 1.40 5.87
C SER A 58 -18.21 0.07 5.18
N ASN A 59 -18.79 -0.16 3.99
CA ASN A 59 -18.55 -1.37 3.21
C ASN A 59 -17.06 -1.53 2.81
N TYR A 60 -16.40 -0.42 2.47
CA TYR A 60 -14.96 -0.43 2.19
C TYR A 60 -14.15 -0.82 3.42
N THR A 61 -14.49 -0.28 4.59
CA THR A 61 -13.78 -0.56 5.85
C THR A 61 -13.95 -2.02 6.27
N GLU A 62 -15.17 -2.56 6.19
CA GLU A 62 -15.44 -3.97 6.52
C GLU A 62 -14.69 -4.92 5.56
N SER A 63 -14.67 -4.63 4.27
CA SER A 63 -13.93 -5.45 3.30
C SER A 63 -12.41 -5.42 3.54
N GLN A 64 -11.86 -4.28 3.95
CA GLN A 64 -10.45 -4.16 4.32
C GLN A 64 -10.12 -4.90 5.61
N LEU A 65 -10.99 -4.85 6.62
CA LEU A 65 -10.81 -5.58 7.88
C LEU A 65 -10.82 -7.09 7.63
N ALA A 66 -11.81 -7.61 6.90
CA ALA A 66 -11.90 -9.02 6.55
C ALA A 66 -10.69 -9.49 5.72
N SER A 67 -10.23 -8.66 4.77
CA SER A 67 -9.03 -8.96 4.00
C SER A 67 -7.77 -9.00 4.86
N ASN A 68 -7.64 -8.09 5.83
CA ASN A 68 -6.50 -8.07 6.75
C ASN A 68 -6.51 -9.27 7.71
N GLU A 69 -7.66 -9.67 8.23
CA GLU A 69 -7.79 -10.86 9.09
C GLU A 69 -7.41 -12.13 8.35
N GLN A 70 -7.90 -12.32 7.11
CA GLN A 70 -7.51 -13.46 6.27
C GLN A 70 -6.02 -13.47 5.95
N MET A 71 -5.43 -12.29 5.78
CA MET A 71 -4.01 -12.14 5.48
C MET A 71 -3.14 -12.48 6.70
N ILE A 72 -3.54 -12.06 7.90
CA ILE A 72 -2.86 -12.40 9.16
C ILE A 72 -2.90 -13.91 9.40
N ASP A 73 -4.07 -14.55 9.27
CA ASP A 73 -4.22 -16.00 9.41
C ASP A 73 -3.35 -16.77 8.40
N SER A 74 -3.23 -16.27 7.18
CA SER A 74 -2.38 -16.86 6.15
C SER A 74 -0.89 -16.75 6.49
N VAL A 75 -0.45 -15.64 7.05
CA VAL A 75 0.96 -15.44 7.47
C VAL A 75 1.32 -16.36 8.63
N GLU A 76 0.46 -16.44 9.64
CA GLU A 76 0.68 -17.32 10.79
C GLU A 76 0.81 -18.79 10.37
N LYS A 77 -0.02 -19.25 9.42
CA LYS A 77 0.08 -20.58 8.85
C LYS A 77 1.38 -20.80 8.08
N LEU A 78 1.81 -19.81 7.28
CA LEU A 78 3.08 -19.88 6.56
C LEU A 78 4.28 -19.88 7.51
N GLU A 79 4.25 -19.07 8.58
CA GLU A 79 5.28 -19.09 9.62
C GLU A 79 5.34 -20.42 10.35
N GLY A 80 4.19 -20.98 10.72
CA GLY A 80 4.09 -22.32 11.32
C GLY A 80 4.67 -23.39 10.41
N PHE A 81 4.32 -23.38 9.11
CA PHE A 81 4.86 -24.30 8.14
C PHE A 81 6.38 -24.17 7.97
N LEU A 82 6.90 -22.94 8.00
CA LEU A 82 8.34 -22.68 7.88
C LEU A 82 9.13 -23.18 9.11
N LEU A 83 8.51 -23.27 10.30
CA LEU A 83 9.14 -23.88 11.47
C LEU A 83 9.39 -25.39 11.29
N GLU A 84 8.48 -26.06 10.58
CA GLU A 84 8.63 -27.50 10.25
C GLU A 84 9.51 -27.73 9.02
N ASN A 85 9.54 -26.77 8.09
CA ASN A 85 10.26 -26.83 6.81
C ASN A 85 11.08 -25.56 6.59
N PRO A 86 12.21 -25.37 7.31
CA PRO A 86 12.94 -24.10 7.35
C PRO A 86 13.57 -23.69 6.02
N ASP A 87 13.77 -24.66 5.11
CA ASP A 87 14.43 -24.45 3.81
C ASP A 87 13.44 -24.38 2.63
N ASP A 88 12.11 -24.30 2.89
CA ASP A 88 11.14 -24.16 1.80
C ASP A 88 11.17 -22.74 1.21
N ILE A 89 11.91 -22.60 0.11
CA ILE A 89 12.09 -21.34 -0.62
C ILE A 89 10.76 -20.70 -1.04
N ARG A 90 9.73 -21.49 -1.34
CA ARG A 90 8.42 -20.97 -1.76
C ARG A 90 7.74 -20.24 -0.62
N VAL A 91 7.81 -20.80 0.59
CA VAL A 91 7.25 -20.19 1.80
C VAL A 91 8.06 -18.96 2.22
N ILE A 92 9.38 -19.04 2.19
CA ILE A 92 10.29 -17.91 2.46
C ILE A 92 9.96 -16.74 1.53
N LYS A 93 9.82 -17.00 0.23
CA LYS A 93 9.48 -16.02 -0.80
C LYS A 93 8.10 -15.40 -0.56
N ALA A 94 7.11 -16.22 -0.23
CA ALA A 94 5.75 -15.75 0.08
C ALA A 94 5.73 -14.85 1.31
N LEU A 95 6.41 -15.21 2.40
CA LEU A 95 6.55 -14.42 3.61
C LEU A 95 7.32 -13.13 3.36
N GLY A 96 8.46 -13.18 2.65
CA GLY A 96 9.23 -12.00 2.30
C GLY A 96 8.40 -10.97 1.53
N SER A 97 7.68 -11.44 0.49
CA SER A 97 6.78 -10.61 -0.31
C SER A 97 5.63 -10.02 0.51
N HIS A 98 5.08 -10.81 1.45
CA HIS A 98 4.04 -10.32 2.35
C HIS A 98 4.56 -9.22 3.27
N TYR A 99 5.74 -9.40 3.88
CA TYR A 99 6.35 -8.41 4.76
C TYR A 99 6.72 -7.13 4.02
N MET A 100 7.19 -7.20 2.76
CA MET A 100 7.37 -6.04 1.91
C MET A 100 6.07 -5.24 1.73
N LYS A 101 4.98 -5.91 1.36
CA LYS A 101 3.67 -5.28 1.15
C LYS A 101 3.07 -4.68 2.40
N SER A 102 3.33 -5.27 3.56
CA SER A 102 2.86 -4.77 4.87
C SER A 102 3.77 -3.73 5.51
N GLY A 103 4.87 -3.36 4.87
CA GLY A 103 5.84 -2.39 5.38
C GLY A 103 6.74 -2.90 6.50
N ARG A 104 6.75 -4.21 6.76
CA ARG A 104 7.64 -4.86 7.74
C ARG A 104 8.98 -5.17 7.10
N LEU A 105 9.72 -4.12 6.75
CA LEU A 105 10.87 -4.19 5.86
C LEU A 105 12.02 -5.03 6.44
N GLU A 106 12.28 -4.97 7.73
CA GLU A 106 13.31 -5.77 8.41
C GLU A 106 13.01 -7.27 8.31
N LEU A 107 11.74 -7.66 8.54
CA LEU A 107 11.32 -9.06 8.42
C LEU A 107 11.39 -9.55 6.97
N ALA A 108 11.05 -8.69 6.03
CA ALA A 108 11.19 -8.99 4.61
C ALA A 108 12.66 -9.25 4.24
N TYR A 109 13.55 -8.35 4.66
CA TYR A 109 14.99 -8.49 4.47
C TYR A 109 15.52 -9.80 5.05
N GLU A 110 15.16 -10.14 6.30
CA GLU A 110 15.58 -11.39 6.95
C GLU A 110 15.11 -12.61 6.17
N LYS A 111 13.86 -12.63 5.70
CA LYS A 111 13.34 -13.74 4.91
C LYS A 111 14.04 -13.89 3.56
N PHE A 112 14.20 -12.81 2.80
CA PHE A 112 14.91 -12.87 1.52
C PHE A 112 16.40 -13.21 1.71
N LEU A 113 17.04 -12.72 2.76
CA LEU A 113 18.44 -13.08 3.08
C LEU A 113 18.56 -14.57 3.43
N SER A 114 17.61 -15.13 4.20
CA SER A 114 17.59 -16.57 4.48
C SER A 114 17.41 -17.38 3.20
N GLY A 115 16.46 -16.99 2.34
CA GLY A 115 16.24 -17.60 1.04
C GLY A 115 17.49 -17.55 0.15
N TYR A 116 18.16 -16.41 0.10
CA TYR A 116 19.41 -16.23 -0.66
C TYR A 116 20.52 -17.18 -0.18
N ARG A 117 20.64 -17.42 1.12
CA ARG A 117 21.63 -18.33 1.70
C ARG A 117 21.34 -19.81 1.40
N ILE A 118 20.06 -20.18 1.39
CA ILE A 118 19.61 -21.57 1.21
C ILE A 118 19.69 -22.01 -0.26
N GLN A 119 19.38 -21.11 -1.20
CA GLN A 119 19.22 -21.47 -2.61
C GLN A 119 20.49 -22.02 -3.30
N GLY A 120 21.69 -21.82 -2.71
CA GLY A 120 22.94 -22.37 -3.25
C GLY A 120 23.22 -21.88 -4.67
N GLU A 121 23.49 -22.83 -5.60
CA GLU A 121 23.75 -22.53 -7.02
C GLU A 121 22.46 -22.29 -7.84
N SER A 122 21.33 -22.83 -7.39
CA SER A 122 20.03 -22.65 -8.06
C SER A 122 19.38 -21.35 -7.63
N ARG A 123 19.83 -20.24 -8.24
CA ARG A 123 19.35 -18.90 -7.93
C ARG A 123 17.88 -18.69 -8.33
N ASP A 124 17.10 -18.06 -7.45
CA ASP A 124 15.72 -17.65 -7.70
C ASP A 124 15.69 -16.13 -7.90
N PHE A 125 15.17 -15.69 -9.05
CA PHE A 125 15.10 -14.27 -9.42
C PHE A 125 14.33 -13.42 -8.40
N GLU A 126 13.21 -13.92 -7.90
CA GLU A 126 12.35 -13.17 -6.97
C GLU A 126 12.97 -13.04 -5.58
N ILE A 127 13.72 -14.06 -5.13
CA ILE A 127 14.50 -13.97 -3.88
C ILE A 127 15.61 -12.92 -4.01
N ASN A 128 16.37 -12.95 -5.10
CA ASN A 128 17.45 -11.98 -5.33
C ASN A 128 16.90 -10.55 -5.43
N LEU A 129 15.84 -10.37 -6.22
CA LEU A 129 15.19 -9.07 -6.38
C LEU A 129 14.64 -8.54 -5.06
N GLY A 130 13.92 -9.40 -4.30
CA GLY A 130 13.38 -9.03 -2.99
C GLY A 130 14.47 -8.71 -1.97
N LEU A 131 15.63 -9.40 -2.03
CA LEU A 131 16.77 -9.09 -1.17
C LEU A 131 17.37 -7.72 -1.51
N ILE A 132 17.57 -7.41 -2.80
CA ILE A 132 18.09 -6.10 -3.24
C ILE A 132 17.13 -5.00 -2.78
N GLU A 133 15.84 -5.15 -3.05
CA GLU A 133 14.82 -4.15 -2.73
C GLU A 133 14.71 -3.91 -1.22
N SER A 134 14.58 -4.98 -0.42
CA SER A 134 14.49 -4.86 1.04
C SER A 134 15.77 -4.30 1.67
N THR A 135 16.95 -4.65 1.13
CA THR A 135 18.23 -4.10 1.61
C THR A 135 18.30 -2.60 1.38
N LEU A 136 17.92 -2.11 0.20
CA LEU A 136 17.89 -0.67 -0.07
C LEU A 136 16.95 0.09 0.85
N MET A 137 15.85 -0.52 1.24
CA MET A 137 14.87 0.10 2.14
C MET A 137 15.31 0.12 3.60
N VAL A 138 16.04 -0.92 4.04
CA VAL A 138 16.47 -1.07 5.45
C VAL A 138 17.88 -0.51 5.67
N ARG A 139 18.78 -0.70 4.71
CA ARG A 139 20.22 -0.40 4.81
C ARG A 139 20.75 0.25 3.53
N PRO A 140 20.32 1.45 3.19
CA PRO A 140 20.63 2.07 1.88
C PRO A 140 22.12 2.33 1.64
N THR A 141 22.96 2.32 2.67
CA THR A 141 24.39 2.65 2.60
C THR A 141 25.32 1.55 3.14
N ASP A 142 24.75 0.49 3.73
CA ASP A 142 25.52 -0.60 4.36
C ASP A 142 25.02 -1.96 3.86
N PHE A 143 25.64 -2.43 2.80
CA PHE A 143 25.30 -3.72 2.19
C PHE A 143 26.13 -4.84 2.84
N PRO A 144 25.49 -5.84 3.47
CA PRO A 144 26.19 -6.94 4.17
C PRO A 144 26.75 -8.01 3.23
N TYR A 145 26.68 -7.80 1.92
CA TYR A 145 27.17 -8.67 0.84
C TYR A 145 27.55 -7.83 -0.39
N ASP A 146 28.19 -8.44 -1.37
CA ASP A 146 28.50 -7.75 -2.63
C ASP A 146 27.22 -7.49 -3.44
N ILE A 147 26.70 -6.30 -3.29
CA ILE A 147 25.44 -5.88 -3.94
C ILE A 147 25.60 -5.79 -5.47
N ASP A 148 26.79 -5.46 -5.96
CA ASP A 148 27.05 -5.37 -7.41
C ASP A 148 27.00 -6.75 -8.04
N GLN A 149 27.65 -7.73 -7.41
CA GLN A 149 27.57 -9.12 -7.87
C GLN A 149 26.11 -9.62 -7.85
N LEU A 150 25.36 -9.34 -6.81
CA LEU A 150 23.97 -9.76 -6.71
C LEU A 150 23.09 -9.11 -7.80
N ILE A 151 23.33 -7.84 -8.13
CA ILE A 151 22.65 -7.15 -9.23
C ILE A 151 22.99 -7.79 -10.57
N GLU A 152 24.28 -8.04 -10.83
CA GLU A 152 24.74 -8.67 -12.08
C GLU A 152 24.13 -10.07 -12.25
N GLU A 153 24.15 -10.90 -11.21
CA GLU A 153 23.51 -12.23 -11.21
C GLU A 153 22.01 -12.13 -11.51
N THR A 154 21.32 -11.17 -10.89
CA THR A 154 19.87 -10.97 -11.05
C THR A 154 19.52 -10.45 -12.45
N LEU A 155 20.32 -9.52 -13.00
CA LEU A 155 20.18 -9.03 -14.36
C LEU A 155 20.45 -10.13 -15.39
N ALA A 156 21.42 -11.02 -15.15
CA ALA A 156 21.70 -12.15 -16.03
C ALA A 156 20.50 -13.11 -16.14
N MET A 157 19.68 -13.24 -15.07
CA MET A 157 18.47 -14.07 -15.07
C MET A 157 17.33 -13.43 -15.86
N ASN A 158 17.18 -12.10 -15.80
CA ASN A 158 16.15 -11.35 -16.50
C ASN A 158 16.63 -9.93 -16.90
N PRO A 159 17.34 -9.81 -18.03
CA PRO A 159 17.99 -8.55 -18.43
C PRO A 159 17.04 -7.41 -18.76
N GLU A 160 15.80 -7.73 -19.11
CA GLU A 160 14.78 -6.73 -19.50
C GLU A 160 13.85 -6.32 -18.34
N ASN A 161 14.06 -6.87 -17.15
CA ASN A 161 13.21 -6.54 -16.01
C ASN A 161 13.47 -5.10 -15.56
N THR A 162 12.45 -4.26 -15.69
CA THR A 162 12.53 -2.82 -15.41
C THR A 162 12.79 -2.51 -13.94
N GLN A 163 12.36 -3.37 -13.01
CA GLN A 163 12.54 -3.16 -11.59
C GLN A 163 14.01 -3.28 -11.19
N ILE A 164 14.70 -4.36 -11.61
CA ILE A 164 16.13 -4.52 -11.29
C ILE A 164 16.98 -3.47 -12.01
N LEU A 165 16.63 -3.09 -13.25
CA LEU A 165 17.31 -2.00 -13.96
C LEU A 165 17.19 -0.67 -13.21
N TRP A 166 16.01 -0.37 -12.68
CA TRP A 166 15.78 0.83 -11.87
C TRP A 166 16.55 0.79 -10.55
N LEU A 167 16.53 -0.35 -9.84
CA LEU A 167 17.26 -0.54 -8.58
C LEU A 167 18.78 -0.41 -8.79
N SER A 168 19.33 -0.99 -9.87
CA SER A 168 20.75 -0.86 -10.20
C SER A 168 21.16 0.58 -10.46
N GLY A 169 20.33 1.34 -11.18
CA GLY A 169 20.53 2.78 -11.38
C GLY A 169 20.50 3.58 -10.06
N LEU A 170 19.57 3.25 -9.16
CA LEU A 170 19.47 3.91 -7.87
C LEU A 170 20.70 3.66 -6.98
N ILE A 171 21.21 2.42 -6.95
CA ILE A 171 22.44 2.07 -6.22
C ILE A 171 23.65 2.80 -6.81
N ALA A 172 23.76 2.87 -8.15
CA ALA A 172 24.84 3.57 -8.80
C ALA A 172 24.86 5.08 -8.52
N MET A 173 23.69 5.69 -8.34
CA MET A 173 23.58 7.12 -7.98
C MET A 173 23.86 7.41 -6.50
N GLY A 174 23.72 6.43 -5.61
CA GLY A 174 23.93 6.58 -4.17
C GLY A 174 25.37 6.46 -3.71
N ARG A 175 26.30 6.16 -4.63
CA ARG A 175 27.75 6.04 -4.39
C ARG A 175 28.50 7.29 -4.80
#